data_440b41719f4851aaf4a0e33cc2c91745
#
_entry.id   440b41719f4851aaf4a0e33cc2c91745
#
_cell.length_a   1.000
_cell.length_b   1.000
_cell.length_c   1.000
_cell.angle_alpha   90.00
_cell.angle_beta   90.00
_cell.angle_gamma   90.00
#
_symmetry.space_group_name_H-M   'P 1'
#
loop_
_entity.id
_entity.type
_entity.pdbx_description
1 polymer ?
#
loop_
_entity_poly.entity_id
_entity_poly.type
_entity_poly.pdbx_seq_one_letter_code
_entity_poly.pdbx_strand_id
1 'polypeptide(L)' 'MNKIIYNIRKFNEERDWEQFHDAKNLALSLSIEAAELNEAFLWKKAEEADIEKIKEELADVFLNALMLADKYHLDV' A
#
# COMPACT_ATOMS: atom_id res chain seq x y z
N MET A 1 -9.43 3.86 11.60
CA MET A 1 -9.06 3.09 10.38
C MET A 1 -10.21 2.32 9.75
N ASN A 2 -11.23 1.99 10.50
CA ASN A 2 -12.37 1.21 9.98
C ASN A 2 -13.05 1.82 8.76
N LYS A 3 -13.21 3.14 8.74
CA LYS A 3 -13.83 3.84 7.61
C LYS A 3 -12.98 3.74 6.34
N ILE A 4 -11.66 3.84 6.50
CA ILE A 4 -10.72 3.74 5.38
C ILE A 4 -10.76 2.33 4.80
N ILE A 5 -10.75 1.32 5.67
CA ILE A 5 -10.81 -0.08 5.24
C ILE A 5 -12.13 -0.38 4.54
N TYR A 6 -13.23 0.15 5.05
CA TYR A 6 -14.54 0.01 4.41
C TYR A 6 -14.52 0.58 2.99
N ASN A 7 -13.97 1.78 2.83
CA ASN A 7 -13.90 2.42 1.52
C ASN A 7 -13.01 1.64 0.55
N ILE A 8 -11.92 1.07 1.04
CA ILE A 8 -11.02 0.23 0.24
C ILE A 8 -11.74 -1.02 -0.23
N ARG A 9 -12.48 -1.69 0.65
CA ARG A 9 -13.26 -2.88 0.31
C ARG A 9 -14.27 -2.56 -0.79
N LYS A 10 -15.01 -1.47 -0.62
CA LYS A 10 -16.03 -1.06 -1.57
C LYS A 10 -15.43 -0.76 -2.93
N PHE A 11 -14.30 -0.06 -2.95
CA PHE A 11 -13.57 0.24 -4.17
C PHE A 11 -13.17 -1.05 -4.91
N ASN A 12 -12.62 -2.02 -4.18
CA ASN A 12 -12.20 -3.30 -4.75
C ASN A 12 -13.37 -4.13 -5.25
N GLU A 13 -14.49 -4.14 -4.51
CA GLU A 13 -15.70 -4.85 -4.90
C GLU A 13 -16.27 -4.30 -6.21
N GLU A 14 -16.35 -2.98 -6.32
CA GLU A 14 -16.89 -2.30 -7.50
C GLU A 14 -16.08 -2.63 -8.76
N ARG A 15 -14.78 -2.91 -8.60
CA ARG A 15 -13.88 -3.22 -9.70
C ARG A 15 -13.58 -4.70 -9.84
N ASP A 16 -14.17 -5.51 -8.98
CA ASP A 16 -13.96 -6.96 -8.95
C ASP A 16 -12.47 -7.33 -8.81
N TRP A 17 -11.75 -6.51 -8.03
CA TRP A 17 -10.31 -6.71 -7.82
C TRP A 17 -10.01 -7.66 -6.67
N GLU A 18 -10.97 -7.97 -5.82
CA GLU A 18 -10.77 -8.83 -4.65
C GLU A 18 -10.19 -10.19 -5.01
N GLN A 19 -10.59 -10.73 -6.14
CA GLN A 19 -10.09 -12.03 -6.61
C GLN A 19 -8.58 -12.03 -6.84
N PHE A 20 -7.97 -10.85 -7.01
CA PHE A 20 -6.53 -10.71 -7.25
C PHE A 20 -5.77 -10.33 -5.98
N HIS A 21 -6.48 -10.07 -4.89
CA HIS A 21 -5.90 -9.56 -3.65
C HIS A 21 -5.87 -10.64 -2.55
N ASP A 22 -5.24 -11.82 -2.82
CA ASP A 22 -5.01 -12.76 -1.74
C ASP A 22 -3.86 -12.26 -0.84
N ALA A 23 -3.76 -12.81 0.36
CA ALA A 23 -2.79 -12.37 1.35
C ALA A 23 -1.35 -12.46 0.87
N LYS A 24 -1.02 -13.53 0.16
CA LYS A 24 0.33 -13.75 -0.36
C LYS A 24 0.70 -12.67 -1.39
N ASN A 25 -0.22 -12.39 -2.31
CA ASN A 25 0.01 -11.38 -3.35
C ASN A 25 0.07 -9.98 -2.75
N LEU A 26 -0.73 -9.69 -1.73
CA LEU A 26 -0.68 -8.41 -1.02
C LEU A 26 0.65 -8.24 -0.29
N ALA A 27 1.17 -9.29 0.33
CA ALA A 27 2.47 -9.24 0.99
C ALA A 27 3.59 -9.00 -0.03
N LEU A 28 3.52 -9.65 -1.18
CA LEU A 28 4.50 -9.43 -2.26
C LEU A 28 4.42 -7.99 -2.77
N SER A 29 3.21 -7.50 -3.02
CA SER A 29 2.98 -6.12 -3.48
C SER A 29 3.53 -5.11 -2.48
N LEU A 30 3.30 -5.34 -1.19
CA LEU A 30 3.81 -4.49 -0.12
C LEU A 30 5.34 -4.42 -0.17
N SER A 31 5.99 -5.56 -0.38
CA SER A 31 7.46 -5.63 -0.49
C SER A 31 7.97 -4.82 -1.69
N ILE A 32 7.29 -4.93 -2.83
CA ILE A 32 7.66 -4.19 -4.04
C ILE A 32 7.50 -2.69 -3.82
N GLU A 33 6.37 -2.27 -3.24
CA GLU A 33 6.11 -0.85 -2.98
C GLU A 33 7.10 -0.28 -1.97
N ALA A 34 7.49 -1.06 -0.96
CA ALA A 34 8.50 -0.64 0.00
C ALA A 34 9.86 -0.41 -0.68
N ALA A 35 10.20 -1.27 -1.63
CA ALA A 35 11.43 -1.11 -2.41
C ALA A 35 11.37 0.15 -3.29
N GLU A 36 10.22 0.44 -3.88
CA GLU A 36 10.03 1.66 -4.68
C GLU A 36 10.13 2.92 -3.81
N LEU A 37 9.64 2.86 -2.58
CA LEU A 37 9.81 3.95 -1.63
C LEU A 37 11.30 4.18 -1.35
N ASN A 38 12.05 3.12 -1.18
CA ASN A 38 13.50 3.20 -0.97
C ASN A 38 14.19 3.84 -2.18
N GLU A 39 13.75 3.53 -3.40
CA GLU A 39 14.30 4.10 -4.62
C GLU A 39 14.17 5.62 -4.68
N ALA A 40 13.15 6.18 -4.04
CA ALA A 40 12.96 7.62 -4.00
C ALA A 40 14.12 8.35 -3.32
N PHE A 41 14.90 7.63 -2.51
CA PHE A 41 16.07 8.18 -1.81
C PHE A 41 17.41 7.75 -2.43
N LEU A 42 17.37 6.89 -3.44
CA LEU A 42 18.57 6.29 -4.01
C LEU A 42 19.49 7.37 -4.58
N TRP A 43 20.75 7.36 -4.15
CA TRP A 43 21.78 8.32 -4.57
C TRP A 43 21.51 9.77 -4.17
N LYS A 44 20.61 9.97 -3.21
CA LYS A 44 20.20 11.29 -2.73
C LYS A 44 20.31 11.38 -1.22
N LYS A 45 20.51 12.59 -0.72
CA LYS A 45 20.33 12.86 0.68
C LYS A 45 18.82 12.96 0.96
N ALA A 46 18.40 12.74 2.19
CA ALA A 46 16.98 12.77 2.55
C ALA A 46 16.30 14.08 2.12
N GLU A 47 16.96 15.21 2.30
CA GLU A 47 16.41 16.54 1.96
C GLU A 47 16.36 16.81 0.46
N GLU A 48 17.00 15.97 -0.35
CA GLU A 48 16.99 16.10 -1.81
C GLU A 48 15.93 15.25 -2.47
N ALA A 49 15.28 14.36 -1.72
CA ALA A 49 14.26 13.47 -2.25
C ALA A 49 13.01 14.25 -2.67
N ASP A 50 12.38 13.79 -3.75
CA ASP A 50 11.13 14.38 -4.24
C ASP A 50 9.97 14.04 -3.32
N ILE A 51 9.41 15.05 -2.67
CA ILE A 51 8.31 14.89 -1.71
C ILE A 51 7.09 14.25 -2.36
N GLU A 52 6.77 14.63 -3.59
CA GLU A 52 5.61 14.05 -4.28
C GLU A 52 5.80 12.56 -4.57
N LYS A 53 7.03 12.16 -4.91
CA LYS A 53 7.36 10.75 -5.13
C LYS A 53 7.27 9.96 -3.83
N ILE A 54 7.80 10.52 -2.74
CA ILE A 54 7.72 9.90 -1.41
C ILE A 54 6.24 9.71 -1.02
N LYS A 55 5.44 10.73 -1.25
CA LYS A 55 4.01 10.72 -0.94
C LYS A 55 3.27 9.61 -1.66
N GLU A 56 3.50 9.47 -2.97
CA GLU A 56 2.91 8.42 -3.79
C GLU A 56 3.30 7.02 -3.30
N GLU A 57 4.59 6.80 -3.11
CA GLU A 57 5.08 5.48 -2.72
C GLU A 57 4.68 5.12 -1.30
N LEU A 58 4.67 6.09 -0.39
CA LEU A 58 4.25 5.87 0.98
C LEU A 58 2.75 5.54 1.04
N ALA A 59 1.94 6.20 0.21
CA ALA A 59 0.51 5.92 0.12
C ALA A 59 0.28 4.47 -0.36
N ASP A 60 1.05 4.02 -1.34
CA ASP A 60 0.94 2.66 -1.87
C ASP A 60 1.34 1.62 -0.83
N VAL A 61 2.41 1.87 -0.08
CA VAL A 61 2.84 1.00 1.02
C VAL A 61 1.73 0.88 2.07
N PHE A 62 1.17 2.03 2.47
CA PHE A 62 0.12 2.09 3.48
C PHE A 62 -1.14 1.35 3.02
N LEU A 63 -1.55 1.58 1.78
CA LEU A 63 -2.73 0.95 1.20
C LEU A 63 -2.59 -0.58 1.17
N ASN A 64 -1.45 -1.08 0.71
CA ASN A 64 -1.20 -2.53 0.67
C ASN A 64 -1.18 -3.12 2.06
N ALA A 65 -0.60 -2.42 3.03
CA ALA A 65 -0.55 -2.89 4.42
C ALA A 65 -1.96 -2.98 5.01
N LEU A 66 -2.82 -1.99 4.75
CA LEU A 66 -4.20 -2.00 5.24
C LEU A 66 -5.02 -3.12 4.60
N MET A 67 -4.84 -3.35 3.30
CA MET A 67 -5.53 -4.43 2.61
C MET A 67 -5.12 -5.80 3.17
N LEU A 68 -3.83 -5.97 3.45
CA LEU A 68 -3.33 -7.20 4.04
C LEU A 68 -3.90 -7.41 5.44
N ALA A 69 -3.90 -6.36 6.27
CA ALA A 69 -4.49 -6.41 7.61
C ALA A 69 -5.96 -6.81 7.54
N ASP A 70 -6.69 -6.27 6.57
CA ASP A 70 -8.11 -6.56 6.39
C ASP A 70 -8.36 -8.03 6.02
N LYS A 71 -7.47 -8.65 5.26
CA LYS A 71 -7.60 -10.07 4.90
C LYS A 71 -7.61 -10.98 6.14
N TYR A 72 -6.92 -10.57 7.20
CA TYR A 72 -6.84 -11.32 8.44
C TYR A 72 -7.75 -10.74 9.53
N HIS A 73 -8.60 -9.79 9.17
CA HIS A 73 -9.52 -9.13 10.11
C HIS A 73 -8.81 -8.50 11.30
N LEU A 74 -7.62 -7.95 11.05
CA LEU A 74 -6.84 -7.28 12.09
C LEU A 74 -7.40 -5.88 12.34
N ASP A 75 -7.47 -5.51 13.61
CA ASP A 75 -7.90 -4.19 14.02
C ASP A 75 -6.70 -3.24 14.02
N VAL A 76 -6.73 -2.26 13.16
CA VAL A 76 -5.60 -1.31 13.01
C VAL A 76 -6.02 0.15 13.27
#